data_1ca29ec6b0f8a99d5742ea3b36761787
#
_entry.id   1ca29ec6b0f8a99d5742ea3b36761787
#
_cell.length_a   1.000
_cell.length_b   1.000
_cell.length_c   1.000
_cell.angle_alpha   90.00
_cell.angle_beta   90.00
_cell.angle_gamma   90.00
#
_symmetry.space_group_name_H-M   'P 1'
#
loop_
_entity.id
_entity.type
_entity.pdbx_description
1 polymer ?
#
loop_
_entity_poly.entity_id
_entity_poly.type
_entity_poly.pdbx_seq_one_letter_code
_entity_poly.pdbx_strand_id
1 'polypeptide(L)'
;MSFVYDKLLGGKSGALGLLVLSILILIVFPLALDGFRLNLIGKYLTYAFAAMSLVLLWGYGGTLSLGQGIFFGLGGYCMAMFLKLEASSPENTAIQSTPGIPDFMDWNQITELPWFWEPFSSFGFTIAAILIVPALFAYIIGVAMFKRRVGGVYFAIITQVIAVILTVLIVGQQGFTGGINGITDLRTLNGWDITSDSAKYLFYYINCALLIAVIVLSRFILTSKFGRLLLAIRDKEDRVRFSGYDVANFKIFIFCFAALVSAIGGAMFTLQVGFMSPSFVGIVPSIEMVIFAAVGGRMSLIGVVYGTLLINFGKTVFSESFPELWLFLMGGTFIAVVMFFPNGLAGLWEQYSTPLMKTIRSKIQPSSNKKLSEAKSGSTESTVSYEMKESK
;
A
#
# COMPACT_ATOMS: atom_id res chain seq x y z
N MET A 1 -22.05 16.32 9.32
CA MET A 1 -21.80 15.36 8.23
C MET A 1 -20.88 15.91 7.14
N SER A 2 -21.02 17.17 6.68
CA SER A 2 -20.14 17.78 5.66
C SER A 2 -18.65 17.85 6.04
N PHE A 3 -18.34 18.16 7.30
CA PHE A 3 -16.95 18.29 7.79
C PHE A 3 -16.16 16.97 7.76
N VAL A 4 -16.82 15.85 8.06
CA VAL A 4 -16.23 14.49 7.98
C VAL A 4 -16.03 14.10 6.52
N TYR A 5 -16.98 14.45 5.67
CA TYR A 5 -16.95 14.13 4.24
C TYR A 5 -15.82 14.85 3.48
N ASP A 6 -15.64 16.16 3.74
CA ASP A 6 -14.56 16.93 3.09
C ASP A 6 -13.18 16.56 3.62
N LYS A 7 -13.07 16.20 4.88
CA LYS A 7 -11.80 15.92 5.54
C LYS A 7 -11.32 14.47 5.35
N LEU A 8 -12.23 13.48 5.45
CA LEU A 8 -11.89 12.06 5.34
C LEU A 8 -11.73 11.60 3.88
N LEU A 9 -12.51 12.16 2.96
CA LEU A 9 -12.55 11.68 1.59
C LEU A 9 -11.78 12.56 0.58
N GLY A 10 -11.08 13.62 1.05
CA GLY A 10 -10.32 14.53 0.17
C GLY A 10 -11.19 15.34 -0.77
N GLY A 11 -12.35 15.78 -0.26
CA GLY A 11 -13.35 16.48 -1.04
C GLY A 11 -14.13 15.58 -1.99
N LYS A 12 -14.97 16.18 -2.84
CA LYS A 12 -15.85 15.45 -3.75
C LYS A 12 -15.09 14.56 -4.76
N SER A 13 -13.91 15.00 -5.23
CA SER A 13 -13.10 14.25 -6.18
C SER A 13 -12.44 13.01 -5.57
N GLY A 14 -11.97 13.11 -4.35
CA GLY A 14 -11.37 11.97 -3.65
C GLY A 14 -12.41 10.92 -3.20
N ALA A 15 -13.61 11.38 -2.79
CA ALA A 15 -14.72 10.49 -2.50
C ALA A 15 -15.20 9.74 -3.75
N LEU A 16 -15.30 10.45 -4.88
CA LEU A 16 -15.66 9.85 -6.16
C LEU A 16 -14.61 8.81 -6.59
N GLY A 17 -13.32 9.14 -6.46
CA GLY A 17 -12.24 8.22 -6.79
C GLY A 17 -12.28 6.94 -5.95
N LEU A 18 -12.54 7.05 -4.64
CA LEU A 18 -12.69 5.89 -3.76
C LEU A 18 -13.94 5.06 -4.12
N LEU A 19 -15.05 5.73 -4.42
CA LEU A 19 -16.28 5.06 -4.82
C LEU A 19 -16.10 4.31 -6.15
N VAL A 20 -15.50 4.95 -7.15
CA VAL A 20 -15.20 4.31 -8.45
C VAL A 20 -14.26 3.12 -8.26
N LEU A 21 -13.20 3.26 -7.46
CA LEU A 21 -12.30 2.17 -7.13
C LEU A 21 -13.05 1.02 -6.45
N SER A 22 -13.89 1.32 -5.46
CA SER A 22 -14.65 0.30 -4.72
C SER A 22 -15.62 -0.44 -5.64
N ILE A 23 -16.34 0.26 -6.52
CA ILE A 23 -17.23 -0.36 -7.52
C ILE A 23 -16.40 -1.25 -8.46
N LEU A 24 -15.26 -0.76 -8.95
CA LEU A 24 -14.41 -1.50 -9.87
C LEU A 24 -13.93 -2.83 -9.26
N ILE A 25 -13.37 -2.80 -8.03
CA ILE A 25 -12.80 -3.99 -7.40
C ILE A 25 -13.86 -4.91 -6.78
N LEU A 26 -14.99 -4.41 -6.28
CA LEU A 26 -15.99 -5.23 -5.61
C LEU A 26 -17.07 -5.77 -6.55
N ILE A 27 -17.37 -5.08 -7.65
CA ILE A 27 -18.49 -5.41 -8.55
C ILE A 27 -17.98 -5.73 -9.95
N VAL A 28 -17.24 -4.82 -10.58
CA VAL A 28 -16.91 -4.96 -12.01
C VAL A 28 -15.97 -6.15 -12.24
N PHE A 29 -14.88 -6.25 -11.49
CA PHE A 29 -13.92 -7.35 -11.69
C PHE A 29 -14.50 -8.73 -11.40
N PRO A 30 -15.24 -8.98 -10.29
CA PRO A 30 -15.84 -10.29 -10.06
C PRO A 30 -16.91 -10.70 -11.08
N LEU A 31 -17.59 -9.73 -11.72
CA LEU A 31 -18.60 -10.00 -12.74
C LEU A 31 -18.01 -10.15 -14.15
N ALA A 32 -16.89 -9.47 -14.43
CA ALA A 32 -16.31 -9.41 -15.78
C ALA A 32 -15.20 -10.45 -16.00
N LEU A 33 -14.59 -10.98 -14.94
CA LEU A 33 -13.42 -11.83 -15.00
C LEU A 33 -13.74 -13.25 -14.53
N ASP A 34 -13.10 -14.22 -15.18
CA ASP A 34 -13.08 -15.62 -14.75
C ASP A 34 -12.24 -15.80 -13.46
N GLY A 35 -12.43 -16.90 -12.74
CA GLY A 35 -11.80 -17.15 -11.43
C GLY A 35 -10.26 -17.06 -11.46
N PHE A 36 -9.63 -17.50 -12.54
CA PHE A 36 -8.17 -17.40 -12.70
C PHE A 36 -7.70 -15.93 -12.76
N ARG A 37 -8.33 -15.12 -13.61
CA ARG A 37 -8.00 -13.69 -13.75
C ARG A 37 -8.36 -12.90 -12.50
N LEU A 38 -9.44 -13.27 -11.82
CA LEU A 38 -9.81 -12.64 -10.55
C LEU A 38 -8.76 -12.91 -9.47
N ASN A 39 -8.24 -14.14 -9.39
CA ASN A 39 -7.14 -14.48 -8.49
C ASN A 39 -5.88 -13.66 -8.81
N LEU A 40 -5.57 -13.46 -10.09
CA LEU A 40 -4.46 -12.64 -10.54
C LEU A 40 -4.63 -11.16 -10.12
N ILE A 41 -5.83 -10.59 -10.27
CA ILE A 41 -6.14 -9.25 -9.75
C ILE A 41 -6.02 -9.20 -8.23
N GLY A 42 -6.49 -10.23 -7.52
CA GLY A 42 -6.30 -10.37 -6.08
C GLY A 42 -4.83 -10.25 -5.67
N LYS A 43 -3.94 -10.97 -6.37
CA LYS A 43 -2.48 -10.86 -6.21
C LYS A 43 -1.98 -9.42 -6.45
N TYR A 44 -2.46 -8.72 -7.49
CA TYR A 44 -2.04 -7.34 -7.75
C TYR A 44 -2.48 -6.37 -6.63
N LEU A 45 -3.69 -6.58 -6.07
CA LEU A 45 -4.18 -5.79 -4.95
C LEU A 45 -3.33 -5.96 -3.69
N THR A 46 -2.71 -7.14 -3.46
CA THR A 46 -1.80 -7.31 -2.33
C THR A 46 -0.54 -6.45 -2.46
N TYR A 47 -0.02 -6.27 -3.67
CA TYR A 47 1.09 -5.33 -3.89
C TYR A 47 0.69 -3.87 -3.71
N ALA A 48 -0.59 -3.54 -3.87
CA ALA A 48 -1.07 -2.18 -3.64
C ALA A 48 -0.90 -1.74 -2.18
N PHE A 49 -0.95 -2.65 -1.20
CA PHE A 49 -0.64 -2.33 0.21
C PHE A 49 0.81 -1.87 0.36
N ALA A 50 1.75 -2.61 -0.22
CA ALA A 50 3.16 -2.25 -0.15
C ALA A 50 3.47 -0.96 -0.91
N ALA A 51 2.86 -0.74 -2.06
CA ALA A 51 2.99 0.52 -2.80
C ALA A 51 2.33 1.69 -2.03
N MET A 52 1.21 1.47 -1.34
CA MET A 52 0.56 2.46 -0.50
C MET A 52 1.41 2.81 0.74
N SER A 53 2.11 1.84 1.32
CA SER A 53 3.07 2.07 2.40
C SER A 53 4.18 3.04 1.98
N LEU A 54 4.63 2.94 0.73
CA LEU A 54 5.60 3.88 0.14
C LEU A 54 5.02 5.28 -0.08
N VAL A 55 3.76 5.40 -0.48
CA VAL A 55 3.09 6.72 -0.57
C VAL A 55 3.07 7.41 0.79
N LEU A 56 2.79 6.67 1.87
CA LEU A 56 2.78 7.21 3.23
C LEU A 56 4.17 7.70 3.65
N LEU A 57 5.20 6.91 3.36
CA LEU A 57 6.56 7.20 3.80
C LEU A 57 7.26 8.20 2.89
N TRP A 58 7.23 7.99 1.58
CA TRP A 58 7.89 8.84 0.59
C TRP A 58 7.08 10.09 0.28
N GLY A 59 5.79 9.92 -0.03
CA GLY A 59 4.92 11.03 -0.43
C GLY A 59 4.69 12.02 0.70
N TYR A 60 4.29 11.53 1.86
CA TYR A 60 3.94 12.35 3.01
C TYR A 60 5.09 12.51 4.02
N GLY A 61 5.83 11.45 4.29
CA GLY A 61 6.96 11.48 5.24
C GLY A 61 8.26 12.05 4.70
N GLY A 62 8.39 12.21 3.37
CA GLY A 62 9.58 12.74 2.72
C GLY A 62 10.80 11.83 2.73
N THR A 63 10.63 10.55 3.11
CA THR A 63 11.71 9.57 3.18
C THR A 63 11.40 8.37 2.28
N LEU A 64 12.27 8.10 1.31
CA LEU A 64 12.14 6.94 0.44
C LEU A 64 12.79 5.71 1.09
N SER A 65 12.04 4.61 1.24
CA SER A 65 12.57 3.31 1.64
C SER A 65 12.62 2.38 0.43
N LEU A 66 13.77 1.77 0.17
CA LEU A 66 13.94 0.72 -0.84
C LEU A 66 13.89 -0.69 -0.22
N GLY A 67 13.44 -0.80 1.02
CA GLY A 67 13.34 -2.07 1.74
C GLY A 67 11.91 -2.44 2.15
N GLN A 68 10.87 -1.98 1.44
CA GLN A 68 9.49 -2.31 1.80
C GLN A 68 9.16 -3.80 1.60
N GLY A 69 9.89 -4.49 0.73
CA GLY A 69 9.84 -5.94 0.60
C GLY A 69 10.13 -6.69 1.90
N ILE A 70 10.96 -6.13 2.81
CA ILE A 70 11.20 -6.71 4.14
C ILE A 70 9.90 -6.92 4.89
N PHE A 71 9.10 -5.88 5.01
CA PHE A 71 7.87 -5.89 5.81
C PHE A 71 6.79 -6.73 5.12
N PHE A 72 6.71 -6.65 3.80
CA PHE A 72 5.87 -7.53 2.98
C PHE A 72 6.24 -8.99 3.21
N GLY A 73 7.54 -9.32 3.13
CA GLY A 73 8.05 -10.65 3.38
C GLY A 73 7.79 -11.15 4.80
N LEU A 74 8.08 -10.33 5.82
CA LEU A 74 7.85 -10.73 7.22
C LEU A 74 6.38 -11.05 7.48
N GLY A 75 5.44 -10.23 6.99
CA GLY A 75 4.01 -10.51 7.11
C GLY A 75 3.60 -11.79 6.39
N GLY A 76 4.15 -12.00 5.17
CA GLY A 76 3.91 -13.19 4.38
C GLY A 76 4.46 -14.46 5.03
N TYR A 77 5.68 -14.43 5.57
CA TYR A 77 6.28 -15.56 6.28
C TYR A 77 5.53 -15.95 7.55
N CYS A 78 5.04 -14.98 8.33
CA CYS A 78 4.19 -15.25 9.49
C CYS A 78 2.94 -16.02 9.08
N MET A 79 2.24 -15.61 8.04
CA MET A 79 1.05 -16.30 7.54
C MET A 79 1.41 -17.66 6.92
N ALA A 80 2.49 -17.73 6.12
CA ALA A 80 2.94 -18.96 5.47
C ALA A 80 3.26 -20.06 6.50
N MET A 81 3.90 -19.68 7.61
CA MET A 81 4.25 -20.65 8.65
C MET A 81 3.03 -21.23 9.35
N PHE A 82 2.03 -20.40 9.65
CA PHE A 82 0.75 -20.88 10.20
C PHE A 82 0.10 -21.91 9.28
N LEU A 83 -0.06 -21.57 7.99
CA LEU A 83 -0.68 -22.46 7.01
C LEU A 83 0.12 -23.76 6.82
N LYS A 84 1.45 -23.66 6.87
CA LYS A 84 2.34 -24.82 6.73
C LYS A 84 2.26 -25.76 7.94
N LEU A 85 2.21 -25.21 9.15
CA LEU A 85 2.05 -26.01 10.36
C LEU A 85 0.70 -26.72 10.37
N GLU A 86 -0.37 -26.04 9.95
CA GLU A 86 -1.69 -26.66 9.83
C GLU A 86 -1.71 -27.81 8.81
N ALA A 87 -1.07 -27.61 7.65
CA ALA A 87 -0.94 -28.64 6.61
C ALA A 87 -0.05 -29.82 7.05
N SER A 88 0.81 -29.64 8.05
CA SER A 88 1.80 -30.61 8.51
C SER A 88 1.29 -31.45 9.69
N SER A 89 -0.02 -31.74 9.76
CA SER A 89 -0.56 -32.66 10.78
C SER A 89 0.08 -34.05 10.68
N PRO A 90 0.23 -34.82 11.77
CA PRO A 90 0.83 -36.15 11.73
C PRO A 90 0.14 -37.12 10.74
N GLU A 91 -1.15 -36.91 10.49
CA GLU A 91 -1.92 -37.69 9.51
C GLU A 91 -1.51 -37.39 8.08
N ASN A 92 -1.30 -36.10 7.76
CA ASN A 92 -0.93 -35.64 6.42
C ASN A 92 0.55 -35.91 6.10
N THR A 93 1.39 -36.05 7.13
CA THR A 93 2.85 -36.21 7.01
C THR A 93 3.31 -37.62 7.43
N ALA A 94 2.42 -38.60 7.45
CA ALA A 94 2.70 -39.97 7.89
C ALA A 94 3.83 -40.68 7.08
N ILE A 95 4.12 -40.22 5.87
CA ILE A 95 5.16 -40.77 4.99
C ILE A 95 6.55 -40.15 5.26
N GLN A 96 6.61 -39.03 5.99
CA GLN A 96 7.86 -38.35 6.33
C GLN A 96 8.63 -39.10 7.43
N SER A 97 9.94 -38.81 7.52
CA SER A 97 10.80 -39.39 8.57
C SER A 97 10.36 -38.94 9.97
N THR A 98 9.83 -37.72 10.07
CA THR A 98 9.34 -37.10 11.29
C THR A 98 7.90 -36.57 11.07
N PRO A 99 6.85 -37.38 11.32
CA PRO A 99 5.47 -36.93 11.17
C PRO A 99 5.14 -35.75 12.08
N GLY A 100 4.38 -34.78 11.58
CA GLY A 100 3.94 -33.60 12.35
C GLY A 100 4.86 -32.37 12.17
N ILE A 101 5.88 -32.45 11.34
CA ILE A 101 6.81 -31.34 11.06
C ILE A 101 6.70 -30.94 9.59
N PRO A 102 6.87 -29.63 9.27
CA PRO A 102 6.96 -29.15 7.87
C PRO A 102 7.98 -29.93 7.05
N ASP A 103 7.65 -30.25 5.80
CA ASP A 103 8.48 -31.04 4.87
C ASP A 103 9.90 -30.48 4.68
N PHE A 104 10.05 -29.15 4.56
CA PHE A 104 11.37 -28.52 4.43
C PHE A 104 12.24 -28.66 5.69
N MET A 105 11.62 -28.84 6.89
CA MET A 105 12.34 -29.13 8.13
C MET A 105 12.79 -30.61 8.15
N ASP A 106 11.90 -31.54 7.80
CA ASP A 106 12.19 -32.97 7.72
C ASP A 106 13.32 -33.24 6.72
N TRP A 107 13.29 -32.63 5.53
CA TRP A 107 14.36 -32.75 4.53
C TRP A 107 15.72 -32.23 5.02
N ASN A 108 15.73 -31.28 5.94
CA ASN A 108 16.95 -30.76 6.57
C ASN A 108 17.26 -31.45 7.92
N GLN A 109 16.66 -32.62 8.18
CA GLN A 109 16.92 -33.45 9.37
C GLN A 109 16.63 -32.73 10.71
N ILE A 110 15.71 -31.78 10.71
CA ILE A 110 15.18 -31.15 11.93
C ILE A 110 14.06 -32.04 12.46
N THR A 111 14.26 -32.58 13.65
CA THR A 111 13.35 -33.56 14.28
C THR A 111 12.34 -32.92 15.24
N GLU A 112 12.60 -31.68 15.66
CA GLU A 112 11.75 -30.96 16.62
C GLU A 112 11.37 -29.58 16.04
N LEU A 113 10.13 -29.16 16.30
CA LEU A 113 9.69 -27.83 15.89
C LEU A 113 10.42 -26.77 16.74
N PRO A 114 11.10 -25.78 16.11
CA PRO A 114 11.78 -24.70 16.83
C PRO A 114 10.82 -23.90 17.70
N TRP A 115 11.24 -23.56 18.92
CA TRP A 115 10.44 -22.84 19.92
C TRP A 115 9.83 -21.52 19.40
N PHE A 116 10.47 -20.86 18.45
CA PHE A 116 10.00 -19.60 17.86
C PHE A 116 8.92 -19.81 16.78
N TRP A 117 8.77 -21.02 16.24
CA TRP A 117 7.71 -21.38 15.31
C TRP A 117 6.49 -22.04 15.99
N GLU A 118 6.67 -22.62 17.15
CA GLU A 118 5.61 -23.30 17.91
C GLU A 118 4.36 -22.42 18.15
N PRO A 119 4.47 -21.12 18.53
CA PRO A 119 3.31 -20.25 18.73
C PRO A 119 2.48 -20.00 17.47
N PHE A 120 3.07 -20.19 16.28
CA PHE A 120 2.38 -20.03 14.99
C PHE A 120 1.38 -21.16 14.69
N SER A 121 1.25 -22.16 15.55
CA SER A 121 0.14 -23.12 15.51
C SER A 121 -1.22 -22.46 15.83
N SER A 122 -1.21 -21.28 16.47
CA SER A 122 -2.42 -20.51 16.77
C SER A 122 -2.66 -19.39 15.76
N PHE A 123 -3.86 -19.37 15.16
CA PHE A 123 -4.26 -18.29 14.22
C PHE A 123 -4.24 -16.90 14.88
N GLY A 124 -4.71 -16.81 16.14
CA GLY A 124 -4.71 -15.55 16.88
C GLY A 124 -3.31 -14.99 17.11
N PHE A 125 -2.35 -15.87 17.46
CA PHE A 125 -0.94 -15.48 17.58
C PHE A 125 -0.37 -15.02 16.23
N THR A 126 -0.68 -15.73 15.15
CA THR A 126 -0.22 -15.39 13.80
C THR A 126 -0.68 -13.99 13.37
N ILE A 127 -1.96 -13.65 13.60
CA ILE A 127 -2.46 -12.30 13.30
C ILE A 127 -1.73 -11.25 14.15
N ALA A 128 -1.51 -11.51 15.44
CA ALA A 128 -0.72 -10.62 16.29
C ALA A 128 0.73 -10.49 15.79
N ALA A 129 1.36 -11.57 15.38
CA ALA A 129 2.73 -11.59 14.84
C ALA A 129 2.85 -10.82 13.54
N ILE A 130 1.89 -10.92 12.61
CA ILE A 130 1.84 -10.13 11.36
C ILE A 130 1.85 -8.63 11.65
N LEU A 131 1.26 -8.20 12.75
CA LEU A 131 1.26 -6.78 13.13
C LEU A 131 2.48 -6.40 13.97
N ILE A 132 2.86 -7.22 14.94
CA ILE A 132 3.91 -6.88 15.92
C ILE A 132 5.32 -7.02 15.33
N VAL A 133 5.62 -8.14 14.64
CA VAL A 133 6.98 -8.44 14.16
C VAL A 133 7.49 -7.38 13.16
N PRO A 134 6.74 -7.04 12.09
CA PRO A 134 7.17 -5.99 11.17
C PRO A 134 7.22 -4.60 11.80
N ALA A 135 6.28 -4.28 12.71
CA ALA A 135 6.26 -3.01 13.42
C ALA A 135 7.47 -2.85 14.35
N LEU A 136 7.81 -3.91 15.09
CA LEU A 136 8.99 -3.92 15.98
C LEU A 136 10.28 -3.80 15.17
N PHE A 137 10.39 -4.53 14.06
CA PHE A 137 11.55 -4.45 13.18
C PHE A 137 11.69 -3.05 12.56
N ALA A 138 10.57 -2.45 12.10
CA ALA A 138 10.54 -1.07 11.64
C ALA A 138 10.90 -0.07 12.74
N TYR A 139 10.43 -0.28 13.96
CA TYR A 139 10.77 0.57 15.11
C TYR A 139 12.26 0.56 15.39
N ILE A 140 12.89 -0.62 15.44
CA ILE A 140 14.33 -0.77 15.68
C ILE A 140 15.14 -0.02 14.61
N ILE A 141 14.84 -0.25 13.33
CA ILE A 141 15.48 0.45 12.20
C ILE A 141 15.21 1.94 12.28
N GLY A 142 13.96 2.33 12.49
CA GLY A 142 13.54 3.73 12.56
C GLY A 142 14.25 4.50 13.69
N VAL A 143 14.35 3.92 14.87
CA VAL A 143 15.10 4.51 16.00
C VAL A 143 16.58 4.64 15.66
N ALA A 144 17.20 3.57 15.14
CA ALA A 144 18.62 3.56 14.77
C ALA A 144 18.95 4.64 13.73
N MET A 145 18.04 4.89 12.78
CA MET A 145 18.27 5.80 11.65
C MET A 145 17.84 7.24 11.96
N PHE A 146 16.57 7.44 12.33
CA PHE A 146 16.01 8.80 12.45
C PHE A 146 16.52 9.56 13.67
N LYS A 147 16.80 8.88 14.80
CA LYS A 147 17.44 9.54 15.94
C LYS A 147 18.88 9.98 15.66
N ARG A 148 19.57 9.27 14.77
CA ARG A 148 20.90 9.66 14.28
C ARG A 148 20.86 10.62 13.08
N ARG A 149 19.65 11.12 12.72
CA ARG A 149 19.42 12.07 11.61
C ARG A 149 19.85 11.53 10.25
N VAL A 150 19.83 10.22 10.06
CA VAL A 150 20.05 9.62 8.75
C VAL A 150 18.76 9.78 7.92
N GLY A 151 18.86 10.42 6.78
CA GLY A 151 17.73 10.70 5.90
C GLY A 151 18.13 10.72 4.44
N GLY A 152 17.17 11.04 3.57
CA GLY A 152 17.38 11.16 2.14
C GLY A 152 17.87 9.84 1.51
N VAL A 153 18.87 9.95 0.64
CA VAL A 153 19.42 8.83 -0.13
C VAL A 153 20.07 7.77 0.78
N TYR A 154 20.70 8.17 1.87
CA TYR A 154 21.35 7.23 2.81
C TYR A 154 20.33 6.29 3.45
N PHE A 155 19.17 6.80 3.83
CA PHE A 155 18.08 5.96 4.36
C PHE A 155 17.62 4.91 3.33
N ALA A 156 17.46 5.32 2.07
CA ALA A 156 17.05 4.41 0.99
C ALA A 156 18.06 3.28 0.77
N ILE A 157 19.36 3.63 0.70
CA ILE A 157 20.44 2.65 0.50
C ILE A 157 20.51 1.67 1.69
N ILE A 158 20.46 2.17 2.93
CA ILE A 158 20.55 1.30 4.11
C ILE A 158 19.36 0.35 4.20
N THR A 159 18.14 0.83 3.93
CA THR A 159 16.95 -0.04 3.93
C THR A 159 17.05 -1.12 2.83
N GLN A 160 17.64 -0.81 1.69
CA GLN A 160 17.90 -1.78 0.63
C GLN A 160 18.94 -2.82 1.06
N VAL A 161 20.03 -2.40 1.69
CA VAL A 161 21.07 -3.34 2.21
C VAL A 161 20.47 -4.26 3.27
N ILE A 162 19.62 -3.75 4.17
CA ILE A 162 18.94 -4.57 5.17
C ILE A 162 18.04 -5.61 4.48
N ALA A 163 17.35 -5.26 3.38
CA ALA A 163 16.55 -6.20 2.61
C ALA A 163 17.40 -7.35 2.04
N VAL A 164 18.57 -7.04 1.50
CA VAL A 164 19.52 -8.06 1.01
C VAL A 164 20.00 -8.97 2.14
N ILE A 165 20.42 -8.39 3.25
CA ILE A 165 20.89 -9.15 4.42
C ILE A 165 19.80 -10.11 4.89
N LEU A 166 18.56 -9.63 5.03
CA LEU A 166 17.46 -10.46 5.46
C LEU A 166 17.15 -11.57 4.44
N THR A 167 17.18 -11.26 3.15
CA THR A 167 17.00 -12.28 2.10
C THR A 167 18.08 -13.36 2.18
N VAL A 168 19.34 -12.98 2.35
CA VAL A 168 20.47 -13.93 2.48
C VAL A 168 20.33 -14.76 3.76
N LEU A 169 19.92 -14.16 4.87
CA LEU A 169 19.66 -14.88 6.13
C LEU A 169 18.53 -15.90 5.97
N ILE A 170 17.42 -15.53 5.33
CA ILE A 170 16.30 -16.45 5.07
C ILE A 170 16.76 -17.60 4.17
N VAL A 171 17.46 -17.30 3.08
CA VAL A 171 17.97 -18.36 2.16
C VAL A 171 18.98 -19.27 2.85
N GLY A 172 19.87 -18.71 3.68
CA GLY A 172 20.91 -19.47 4.40
C GLY A 172 20.36 -20.38 5.50
N GLN A 173 19.20 -20.05 6.07
CA GLN A 173 18.54 -20.83 7.11
C GLN A 173 17.48 -21.79 6.54
N GLN A 174 17.88 -22.59 5.56
CA GLN A 174 16.98 -23.43 4.77
C GLN A 174 16.08 -24.33 5.62
N GLY A 175 16.62 -24.95 6.68
CA GLY A 175 15.87 -25.82 7.56
C GLY A 175 14.77 -25.10 8.37
N PHE A 176 14.86 -23.78 8.57
CA PHE A 176 13.90 -23.02 9.36
C PHE A 176 12.92 -22.16 8.54
N THR A 177 13.25 -21.89 7.29
CA THR A 177 12.53 -20.88 6.46
C THR A 177 12.14 -21.41 5.08
N GLY A 178 12.48 -22.66 4.74
CA GLY A 178 12.29 -23.22 3.41
C GLY A 178 13.35 -22.81 2.38
N GLY A 179 14.41 -22.06 2.79
CA GLY A 179 15.54 -21.68 1.94
C GLY A 179 15.14 -20.86 0.71
N ILE A 180 15.78 -21.12 -0.44
CA ILE A 180 15.56 -20.38 -1.68
C ILE A 180 14.13 -20.53 -2.23
N ASN A 181 13.52 -21.70 -2.04
CA ASN A 181 12.14 -21.96 -2.47
C ASN A 181 11.11 -21.28 -1.60
N GLY A 182 11.47 -21.00 -0.33
CA GLY A 182 10.56 -20.50 0.67
C GLY A 182 9.57 -21.56 1.17
N ILE A 183 8.45 -21.11 1.71
CA ILE A 183 7.38 -21.97 2.24
C ILE A 183 6.32 -22.12 1.15
N THR A 184 6.14 -23.37 0.70
CA THR A 184 5.24 -23.74 -0.39
C THR A 184 4.21 -24.77 0.10
N ASP A 185 3.30 -25.14 -0.80
CA ASP A 185 2.32 -26.20 -0.54
C ASP A 185 1.36 -25.87 0.63
N LEU A 186 0.88 -24.64 0.62
CA LEU A 186 -0.08 -24.14 1.60
C LEU A 186 -1.49 -24.52 1.14
N ARG A 187 -2.20 -25.35 1.91
CA ARG A 187 -3.47 -25.95 1.46
C ARG A 187 -4.67 -25.57 2.31
N THR A 188 -4.50 -25.43 3.62
CA THR A 188 -5.62 -25.28 4.54
C THR A 188 -5.48 -24.04 5.41
N LEU A 189 -6.63 -23.43 5.74
CA LEU A 189 -6.78 -22.36 6.71
C LEU A 189 -7.93 -22.71 7.66
N ASN A 190 -7.61 -23.05 8.92
CA ASN A 190 -8.57 -23.54 9.92
C ASN A 190 -9.43 -24.69 9.39
N GLY A 191 -8.78 -25.68 8.74
CA GLY A 191 -9.45 -26.85 8.16
C GLY A 191 -10.14 -26.59 6.81
N TRP A 192 -10.13 -25.36 6.30
CA TRP A 192 -10.75 -25.02 5.03
C TRP A 192 -9.72 -25.00 3.89
N ASP A 193 -10.04 -25.67 2.79
CA ASP A 193 -9.16 -25.74 1.62
C ASP A 193 -9.10 -24.37 0.92
N ILE A 194 -7.88 -23.75 0.96
CA ILE A 194 -7.62 -22.46 0.35
C ILE A 194 -7.50 -22.52 -1.17
N THR A 195 -7.37 -23.72 -1.73
CA THR A 195 -7.24 -23.89 -3.20
C THR A 195 -8.60 -23.91 -3.89
N SER A 196 -9.69 -24.09 -3.14
CA SER A 196 -11.05 -24.10 -3.65
C SER A 196 -11.43 -22.75 -4.27
N ASP A 197 -12.28 -22.76 -5.29
CA ASP A 197 -12.70 -21.52 -5.95
C ASP A 197 -13.48 -20.61 -4.98
N SER A 198 -14.29 -21.18 -4.09
CA SER A 198 -15.00 -20.41 -3.06
C SER A 198 -14.05 -19.70 -2.10
N ALA A 199 -12.93 -20.32 -1.72
CA ALA A 199 -11.91 -19.70 -0.87
C ALA A 199 -11.19 -18.56 -1.60
N LYS A 200 -10.84 -18.74 -2.87
CA LYS A 200 -10.21 -17.70 -3.69
C LYS A 200 -11.09 -16.45 -3.80
N TYR A 201 -12.41 -16.63 -4.03
CA TYR A 201 -13.37 -15.52 -4.03
C TYR A 201 -13.45 -14.83 -2.67
N LEU A 202 -13.51 -15.60 -1.57
CA LEU A 202 -13.55 -15.03 -0.22
C LEU A 202 -12.29 -14.22 0.08
N PHE A 203 -11.10 -14.77 -0.18
CA PHE A 203 -9.84 -14.06 0.05
C PHE A 203 -9.71 -12.81 -0.81
N TYR A 204 -10.22 -12.85 -2.04
CA TYR A 204 -10.32 -11.67 -2.89
C TYR A 204 -11.15 -10.56 -2.23
N TYR A 205 -12.36 -10.88 -1.73
CA TYR A 205 -13.21 -9.90 -1.07
C TYR A 205 -12.64 -9.39 0.25
N ILE A 206 -12.00 -10.27 1.04
CA ILE A 206 -11.29 -9.86 2.27
C ILE A 206 -10.15 -8.88 1.92
N ASN A 207 -9.38 -9.20 0.89
CA ASN A 207 -8.29 -8.34 0.40
C ASN A 207 -8.82 -6.96 -0.03
N CYS A 208 -9.91 -6.90 -0.79
CA CYS A 208 -10.57 -5.65 -1.18
C CYS A 208 -11.06 -4.86 0.04
N ALA A 209 -11.72 -5.51 0.99
CA ALA A 209 -12.23 -4.87 2.20
C ALA A 209 -11.09 -4.29 3.06
N LEU A 210 -10.01 -5.06 3.27
CA LEU A 210 -8.82 -4.60 3.98
C LEU A 210 -8.14 -3.44 3.26
N LEU A 211 -8.02 -3.48 1.93
CA LEU A 211 -7.43 -2.40 1.14
C LEU A 211 -8.23 -1.09 1.32
N ILE A 212 -9.56 -1.16 1.20
CA ILE A 212 -10.43 0.00 1.42
C ILE A 212 -10.29 0.51 2.87
N ALA A 213 -10.27 -0.39 3.86
CA ALA A 213 -10.09 -0.02 5.26
C ALA A 213 -8.74 0.69 5.50
N VAL A 214 -7.66 0.19 4.92
CA VAL A 214 -6.32 0.80 5.02
C VAL A 214 -6.27 2.15 4.29
N ILE A 215 -6.94 2.32 3.14
CA ILE A 215 -7.07 3.62 2.47
C ILE A 215 -7.77 4.63 3.39
N VAL A 216 -8.89 4.23 4.00
CA VAL A 216 -9.67 5.09 4.89
C VAL A 216 -8.86 5.45 6.14
N LEU A 217 -8.22 4.47 6.79
CA LEU A 217 -7.37 4.66 7.96
C LEU A 217 -6.18 5.58 7.65
N SER A 218 -5.49 5.33 6.54
CA SER A 218 -4.37 6.17 6.08
C SER A 218 -4.82 7.62 5.86
N ARG A 219 -5.98 7.83 5.22
CA ARG A 219 -6.55 9.17 5.06
C ARG A 219 -6.91 9.84 6.38
N PHE A 220 -7.49 9.08 7.31
CA PHE A 220 -7.78 9.60 8.65
C PHE A 220 -6.52 10.12 9.33
N ILE A 221 -5.42 9.35 9.29
CA ILE A 221 -4.11 9.76 9.85
C ILE A 221 -3.59 11.01 9.11
N LEU A 222 -3.61 11.02 7.79
CA LEU A 222 -3.06 12.12 6.98
C LEU A 222 -3.86 13.43 7.07
N THR A 223 -5.16 13.38 7.35
CA THR A 223 -5.99 14.59 7.53
C THR A 223 -5.92 15.15 8.95
N SER A 224 -5.35 14.42 9.88
CA SER A 224 -5.18 14.83 11.27
C SER A 224 -4.09 15.92 11.43
N LYS A 225 -3.86 16.38 12.67
CA LYS A 225 -2.73 17.27 12.99
C LYS A 225 -1.39 16.61 12.66
N PHE A 226 -1.30 15.31 12.87
CA PHE A 226 -0.12 14.51 12.57
C PHE A 226 0.25 14.57 11.06
N GLY A 227 -0.70 14.33 10.16
CA GLY A 227 -0.45 14.38 8.72
C GLY A 227 -0.02 15.76 8.21
N ARG A 228 -0.58 16.84 8.77
CA ARG A 228 -0.15 18.22 8.45
C ARG A 228 1.28 18.48 8.90
N LEU A 229 1.67 17.97 10.07
CA LEU A 229 3.03 18.09 10.57
C LEU A 229 4.01 17.26 9.74
N LEU A 230 3.59 16.08 9.28
CA LEU A 230 4.39 15.25 8.37
C LEU A 230 4.72 15.97 7.05
N LEU A 231 3.75 16.64 6.46
CA LEU A 231 3.97 17.47 5.27
C LEU A 231 4.92 18.64 5.54
N ALA A 232 4.80 19.30 6.70
CA ALA A 232 5.71 20.35 7.11
C ALA A 232 7.15 19.83 7.31
N ILE A 233 7.31 18.62 7.89
CA ILE A 233 8.61 17.94 8.04
C ILE A 233 9.21 17.63 6.68
N ARG A 234 8.42 17.09 5.75
CA ARG A 234 8.86 16.80 4.38
C ARG A 234 9.38 18.02 3.66
N ASP A 235 8.67 19.14 3.78
CA ASP A 235 8.99 20.35 3.02
C ASP A 235 10.17 21.12 3.62
N LYS A 236 10.23 21.26 4.95
CA LYS A 236 11.30 21.96 5.68
C LYS A 236 11.49 21.40 7.09
N GLU A 237 12.22 20.28 7.19
CA GLU A 237 12.47 19.55 8.44
C GLU A 237 13.07 20.44 9.55
N ASP A 238 14.07 21.27 9.21
CA ASP A 238 14.75 22.10 10.19
C ASP A 238 13.82 23.14 10.83
N ARG A 239 12.90 23.73 10.06
CA ARG A 239 11.93 24.70 10.62
C ARG A 239 11.00 24.05 11.66
N VAL A 240 10.56 22.81 11.41
CA VAL A 240 9.72 22.07 12.34
C VAL A 240 10.49 21.73 13.61
N ARG A 241 11.77 21.36 13.47
CA ARG A 241 12.67 21.08 14.60
C ARG A 241 12.90 22.32 15.46
N PHE A 242 13.15 23.48 14.85
CA PHE A 242 13.29 24.75 15.58
C PHE A 242 12.02 25.18 16.30
N SER A 243 10.85 24.69 15.84
CA SER A 243 9.57 24.91 16.53
C SER A 243 9.35 23.97 17.74
N GLY A 244 10.35 23.17 18.13
CA GLY A 244 10.32 22.33 19.32
C GLY A 244 9.71 20.94 19.12
N TYR A 245 9.40 20.51 17.88
CA TYR A 245 8.90 19.16 17.63
C TYR A 245 10.02 18.14 17.48
N ASP A 246 9.83 16.94 18.06
CA ASP A 246 10.73 15.79 17.83
C ASP A 246 10.40 15.10 16.50
N VAL A 247 11.06 15.57 15.44
CA VAL A 247 10.87 15.08 14.07
C VAL A 247 11.14 13.56 13.94
N ALA A 248 12.10 13.03 14.72
CA ALA A 248 12.46 11.62 14.66
C ALA A 248 11.29 10.72 15.03
N ASN A 249 10.57 11.04 16.11
CA ASN A 249 9.43 10.24 16.55
C ASN A 249 8.27 10.24 15.53
N PHE A 250 8.05 11.35 14.82
CA PHE A 250 7.05 11.41 13.74
C PHE A 250 7.43 10.52 12.56
N LYS A 251 8.71 10.52 12.17
CA LYS A 251 9.24 9.65 11.11
C LYS A 251 9.21 8.18 11.51
N ILE A 252 9.56 7.85 12.77
CA ILE A 252 9.48 6.48 13.29
C ILE A 252 8.04 5.98 13.23
N PHE A 253 7.07 6.77 13.69
CA PHE A 253 5.66 6.37 13.69
C PHE A 253 5.14 6.07 12.28
N ILE A 254 5.38 6.98 11.32
CA ILE A 254 4.91 6.74 9.94
C ILE A 254 5.63 5.56 9.29
N PHE A 255 6.90 5.31 9.65
CA PHE A 255 7.64 4.16 9.16
C PHE A 255 7.09 2.84 9.72
N CYS A 256 6.78 2.77 11.01
CA CYS A 256 6.11 1.62 11.61
C CYS A 256 4.72 1.38 11.01
N PHE A 257 3.94 2.44 10.81
CA PHE A 257 2.62 2.33 10.19
C PHE A 257 2.71 1.85 8.73
N ALA A 258 3.66 2.36 7.97
CA ALA A 258 3.94 1.91 6.60
C ALA A 258 4.36 0.42 6.58
N ALA A 259 5.19 -0.01 7.53
CA ALA A 259 5.59 -1.40 7.67
C ALA A 259 4.40 -2.33 7.95
N LEU A 260 3.49 -1.92 8.83
CA LEU A 260 2.23 -2.65 9.10
C LEU A 260 1.39 -2.81 7.84
N VAL A 261 1.20 -1.73 7.08
CA VAL A 261 0.43 -1.77 5.84
C VAL A 261 1.06 -2.75 4.84
N SER A 262 2.38 -2.70 4.68
CA SER A 262 3.10 -3.63 3.80
C SER A 262 2.98 -5.10 4.27
N ALA A 263 3.06 -5.34 5.58
CA ALA A 263 2.95 -6.68 6.18
C ALA A 263 1.56 -7.31 5.98
N ILE A 264 0.50 -6.51 6.11
CA ILE A 264 -0.86 -6.96 5.79
C ILE A 264 -0.94 -7.40 4.31
N GLY A 265 -0.34 -6.63 3.40
CA GLY A 265 -0.24 -6.99 2.00
C GLY A 265 0.49 -8.32 1.79
N GLY A 266 1.60 -8.58 2.49
CA GLY A 266 2.34 -9.83 2.43
C GLY A 266 1.56 -11.04 2.94
N ALA A 267 0.86 -10.89 4.06
CA ALA A 267 -0.01 -11.93 4.60
C ALA A 267 -1.15 -12.28 3.64
N MET A 268 -1.81 -11.26 3.05
CA MET A 268 -2.85 -11.47 2.04
C MET A 268 -2.29 -12.06 0.75
N PHE A 269 -1.05 -11.71 0.37
CA PHE A 269 -0.37 -12.33 -0.77
C PHE A 269 -0.21 -13.84 -0.57
N THR A 270 0.24 -14.26 0.61
CA THR A 270 0.41 -15.68 0.93
C THR A 270 -0.91 -16.45 0.84
N LEU A 271 -2.01 -15.89 1.33
CA LEU A 271 -3.34 -16.48 1.21
C LEU A 271 -3.85 -16.54 -0.24
N GLN A 272 -3.55 -15.51 -1.04
CA GLN A 272 -4.03 -15.42 -2.43
C GLN A 272 -3.24 -16.31 -3.39
N VAL A 273 -1.94 -16.48 -3.13
CA VAL A 273 -1.00 -17.15 -4.06
C VAL A 273 -0.66 -18.57 -3.60
N GLY A 274 -0.75 -18.85 -2.30
CA GLY A 274 -0.49 -20.18 -1.74
C GLY A 274 1.01 -20.50 -1.55
N PHE A 275 1.91 -19.50 -1.61
CA PHE A 275 3.31 -19.68 -1.24
C PHE A 275 3.96 -18.34 -0.84
N MET A 276 5.11 -18.44 -0.15
CA MET A 276 5.95 -17.28 0.20
C MET A 276 7.42 -17.59 0.04
N SER A 277 8.12 -16.82 -0.80
CA SER A 277 9.54 -17.01 -1.13
C SER A 277 10.39 -15.83 -0.66
N PRO A 278 11.69 -16.04 -0.30
CA PRO A 278 12.63 -14.96 0.02
C PRO A 278 12.78 -13.94 -1.09
N SER A 279 12.50 -14.32 -2.33
CA SER A 279 12.55 -13.41 -3.48
C SER A 279 11.65 -12.19 -3.31
N PHE A 280 10.54 -12.28 -2.55
CA PHE A 280 9.64 -11.16 -2.27
C PHE A 280 10.16 -10.20 -1.20
N VAL A 281 11.15 -10.60 -0.41
CA VAL A 281 11.85 -9.75 0.58
C VAL A 281 12.90 -8.86 -0.10
N GLY A 282 13.44 -9.31 -1.23
CA GLY A 282 14.63 -8.79 -1.89
C GLY A 282 14.49 -7.42 -2.56
N ILE A 283 15.53 -7.08 -3.33
CA ILE A 283 15.66 -5.77 -3.99
C ILE A 283 14.62 -5.60 -5.09
N VAL A 284 14.45 -6.59 -5.95
CA VAL A 284 13.61 -6.47 -7.15
C VAL A 284 12.15 -6.12 -6.79
N PRO A 285 11.47 -6.85 -5.91
CA PRO A 285 10.12 -6.47 -5.50
C PRO A 285 10.05 -5.10 -4.81
N SER A 286 11.06 -4.76 -4.01
CA SER A 286 11.12 -3.44 -3.36
C SER A 286 11.17 -2.30 -4.37
N ILE A 287 11.93 -2.46 -5.47
CA ILE A 287 11.98 -1.49 -6.56
C ILE A 287 10.66 -1.49 -7.34
N GLU A 288 10.08 -2.65 -7.62
CA GLU A 288 8.76 -2.75 -8.27
C GLU A 288 7.69 -1.96 -7.51
N MET A 289 7.66 -2.08 -6.18
CA MET A 289 6.74 -1.33 -5.31
C MET A 289 6.94 0.18 -5.43
N VAL A 290 8.19 0.66 -5.57
CA VAL A 290 8.49 2.08 -5.83
C VAL A 290 7.97 2.52 -7.19
N ILE A 291 8.10 1.67 -8.22
CA ILE A 291 7.56 1.95 -9.56
C ILE A 291 6.04 2.09 -9.49
N PHE A 292 5.35 1.19 -8.78
CA PHE A 292 3.90 1.27 -8.59
C PHE A 292 3.48 2.60 -7.94
N ALA A 293 4.22 3.02 -6.91
CA ALA A 293 3.97 4.27 -6.21
C ALA A 293 4.26 5.51 -7.09
N ALA A 294 5.32 5.46 -7.90
CA ALA A 294 5.70 6.56 -8.80
C ALA A 294 4.68 6.71 -9.94
N VAL A 295 4.31 5.60 -10.59
CA VAL A 295 3.31 5.59 -11.68
C VAL A 295 1.93 6.01 -11.20
N GLY A 296 1.50 5.47 -10.06
CA GLY A 296 0.20 5.82 -9.48
C GLY A 296 0.11 7.26 -9.00
N GLY A 297 1.24 7.81 -8.56
CA GLY A 297 1.37 9.16 -8.02
C GLY A 297 1.69 9.14 -6.52
N ARG A 298 2.90 9.57 -6.19
CA ARG A 298 3.47 9.54 -4.82
C ARG A 298 2.66 10.26 -3.73
N MET A 299 1.67 11.07 -4.11
CA MET A 299 0.81 11.83 -3.18
C MET A 299 -0.62 11.31 -3.13
N SER A 300 -0.96 10.26 -3.89
CA SER A 300 -2.33 9.77 -4.01
C SER A 300 -2.45 8.31 -3.57
N LEU A 301 -3.15 8.08 -2.44
CA LEU A 301 -3.43 6.71 -1.96
C LEU A 301 -4.30 5.90 -2.94
N ILE A 302 -5.22 6.56 -3.64
CA ILE A 302 -6.08 5.90 -4.63
C ILE A 302 -5.31 5.72 -5.94
N GLY A 303 -4.56 6.75 -6.34
CA GLY A 303 -3.74 6.70 -7.56
C GLY A 303 -2.75 5.55 -7.55
N VAL A 304 -2.14 5.25 -6.39
CA VAL A 304 -1.19 4.14 -6.28
C VAL A 304 -1.84 2.77 -6.50
N VAL A 305 -3.09 2.58 -6.12
CA VAL A 305 -3.82 1.32 -6.39
C VAL A 305 -4.02 1.14 -7.89
N TYR A 306 -4.47 2.19 -8.59
CA TYR A 306 -4.58 2.16 -10.06
C TYR A 306 -3.22 1.95 -10.73
N GLY A 307 -2.17 2.62 -10.25
CA GLY A 307 -0.81 2.43 -10.77
C GLY A 307 -0.31 1.01 -10.59
N THR A 308 -0.58 0.39 -9.43
CA THR A 308 -0.22 -1.00 -9.15
C THR A 308 -0.95 -1.97 -10.08
N LEU A 309 -2.26 -1.78 -10.27
CA LEU A 309 -3.06 -2.60 -11.18
C LEU A 309 -2.56 -2.47 -12.61
N LEU A 310 -2.32 -1.24 -13.08
CA LEU A 310 -1.89 -0.97 -14.44
C LEU A 310 -0.52 -1.60 -14.74
N ILE A 311 0.46 -1.40 -13.85
CA ILE A 311 1.82 -1.91 -14.04
C ILE A 311 1.85 -3.44 -13.96
N ASN A 312 1.14 -4.05 -13.01
CA ASN A 312 1.11 -5.51 -12.92
C ASN A 312 0.35 -6.14 -14.08
N PHE A 313 -0.72 -5.52 -14.57
CA PHE A 313 -1.39 -5.94 -15.79
C PHE A 313 -0.43 -5.86 -16.99
N GLY A 314 0.25 -4.74 -17.16
CA GLY A 314 1.26 -4.57 -18.20
C GLY A 314 2.39 -5.60 -18.06
N LYS A 315 2.90 -5.82 -16.83
CA LYS A 315 3.92 -6.85 -16.54
C LYS A 315 3.48 -8.23 -17.02
N THR A 316 2.25 -8.63 -16.75
CA THR A 316 1.74 -9.93 -17.17
C THR A 316 1.66 -10.04 -18.69
N VAL A 317 1.08 -9.06 -19.38
CA VAL A 317 0.98 -9.06 -20.84
C VAL A 317 2.37 -9.06 -21.51
N PHE A 318 3.30 -8.23 -21.03
CA PHE A 318 4.64 -8.16 -21.59
C PHE A 318 5.51 -9.39 -21.26
N SER A 319 5.38 -9.93 -20.04
CA SER A 319 6.10 -11.12 -19.62
C SER A 319 5.68 -12.37 -20.40
N GLU A 320 4.40 -12.46 -20.77
CA GLU A 320 3.90 -13.54 -21.64
C GLU A 320 4.39 -13.40 -23.09
N SER A 321 4.48 -12.16 -23.60
CA SER A 321 4.88 -11.90 -24.99
C SER A 321 6.40 -11.82 -25.18
N PHE A 322 7.14 -11.27 -24.22
CA PHE A 322 8.58 -11.01 -24.29
C PHE A 322 9.27 -11.27 -22.94
N PRO A 323 9.47 -12.56 -22.54
CA PRO A 323 9.98 -12.93 -21.21
C PRO A 323 11.35 -12.34 -20.87
N GLU A 324 12.22 -12.14 -21.86
CA GLU A 324 13.59 -11.62 -21.63
C GLU A 324 13.65 -10.09 -21.54
N LEU A 325 12.67 -9.40 -22.13
CA LEU A 325 12.68 -7.92 -22.23
C LEU A 325 11.87 -7.23 -21.15
N TRP A 326 11.02 -7.95 -20.41
CA TRP A 326 10.08 -7.33 -19.47
C TRP A 326 10.76 -6.50 -18.37
N LEU A 327 11.95 -6.93 -17.90
CA LEU A 327 12.72 -6.19 -16.89
C LEU A 327 13.22 -4.84 -17.43
N PHE A 328 13.68 -4.82 -18.69
CA PHE A 328 14.11 -3.59 -19.35
C PHE A 328 12.93 -2.65 -19.62
N LEU A 329 11.79 -3.21 -20.04
CA LEU A 329 10.56 -2.44 -20.24
C LEU A 329 10.07 -1.81 -18.94
N MET A 330 10.18 -2.53 -17.82
CA MET A 330 9.81 -2.03 -16.51
C MET A 330 10.73 -0.90 -16.05
N GLY A 331 12.05 -1.06 -16.21
CA GLY A 331 13.02 -0.01 -15.95
C GLY A 331 12.80 1.22 -16.86
N GLY A 332 12.56 0.99 -18.15
CA GLY A 332 12.22 2.04 -19.11
C GLY A 332 10.93 2.78 -18.76
N THR A 333 9.90 2.06 -18.33
CA THR A 333 8.64 2.65 -17.85
C THR A 333 8.88 3.55 -16.64
N PHE A 334 9.71 3.11 -15.69
CA PHE A 334 10.06 3.92 -14.52
C PHE A 334 10.76 5.22 -14.93
N ILE A 335 11.76 5.14 -15.79
CA ILE A 335 12.48 6.32 -16.30
C ILE A 335 11.51 7.25 -17.02
N ALA A 336 10.67 6.71 -17.91
CA ALA A 336 9.68 7.50 -18.66
C ALA A 336 8.69 8.21 -17.73
N VAL A 337 8.17 7.51 -16.70
CA VAL A 337 7.23 8.12 -15.74
C VAL A 337 7.90 9.22 -14.93
N VAL A 338 9.13 9.00 -14.44
CA VAL A 338 9.85 10.02 -13.66
C VAL A 338 10.18 11.25 -14.50
N MET A 339 10.52 11.06 -15.79
CA MET A 339 10.85 12.17 -16.69
C MET A 339 9.62 12.94 -17.18
N PHE A 340 8.56 12.24 -17.59
CA PHE A 340 7.41 12.86 -18.24
C PHE A 340 6.24 13.11 -17.28
N PHE A 341 6.11 12.32 -16.21
CA PHE A 341 4.97 12.36 -15.29
C PHE A 341 5.40 12.36 -13.83
N PRO A 342 6.12 13.39 -13.34
CA PRO A 342 6.70 13.43 -11.99
C PRO A 342 5.66 13.32 -10.86
N ASN A 343 4.38 13.62 -11.16
CA ASN A 343 3.25 13.47 -10.23
C ASN A 343 2.40 12.20 -10.50
N GLY A 344 2.84 11.33 -11.42
CA GLY A 344 2.15 10.11 -11.80
C GLY A 344 0.77 10.31 -12.42
N LEU A 345 0.02 9.22 -12.56
CA LEU A 345 -1.34 9.23 -13.12
C LEU A 345 -2.31 10.11 -12.33
N ALA A 346 -2.17 10.15 -11.00
CA ALA A 346 -3.01 11.02 -10.17
C ALA A 346 -2.81 12.51 -10.45
N GLY A 347 -1.57 12.92 -10.74
CA GLY A 347 -1.27 14.30 -11.13
C GLY A 347 -1.88 14.68 -12.48
N LEU A 348 -1.85 13.77 -13.46
CA LEU A 348 -2.55 13.96 -14.72
C LEU A 348 -4.05 14.13 -14.53
N TRP A 349 -4.67 13.28 -13.71
CA TRP A 349 -6.08 13.38 -13.39
C TRP A 349 -6.43 14.74 -12.78
N GLU A 350 -5.65 15.23 -11.83
CA GLU A 350 -5.85 16.56 -11.23
C GLU A 350 -5.73 17.68 -12.26
N GLN A 351 -4.75 17.59 -13.15
CA GLN A 351 -4.51 18.60 -14.17
C GLN A 351 -5.66 18.71 -15.18
N TYR A 352 -6.25 17.56 -15.59
CA TYR A 352 -7.32 17.54 -16.58
C TYR A 352 -8.73 17.66 -15.96
N SER A 353 -8.95 17.12 -14.75
CA SER A 353 -10.27 17.16 -14.10
C SER A 353 -10.61 18.54 -13.52
N THR A 354 -9.61 19.30 -13.07
CA THR A 354 -9.82 20.61 -12.46
C THR A 354 -10.44 21.63 -13.42
N PRO A 355 -9.96 21.81 -14.68
CA PRO A 355 -10.59 22.72 -15.63
C PRO A 355 -11.98 22.22 -16.06
N LEU A 356 -12.15 20.91 -16.26
CA LEU A 356 -13.44 20.33 -16.65
C LEU A 356 -14.50 20.54 -15.56
N MET A 357 -14.16 20.33 -14.29
CA MET A 357 -15.06 20.59 -13.17
C MET A 357 -15.38 22.08 -13.00
N LYS A 358 -14.44 22.98 -13.24
CA LYS A 358 -14.69 24.43 -13.24
C LYS A 358 -15.67 24.81 -14.35
N THR A 359 -15.50 24.24 -15.54
CA THR A 359 -16.39 24.50 -16.70
C THR A 359 -17.78 23.92 -16.48
N ILE A 360 -17.91 22.72 -15.90
CA ILE A 360 -19.19 22.13 -15.53
C ILE A 360 -19.87 22.95 -14.43
N ARG A 361 -19.12 23.38 -13.41
CA ARG A 361 -19.67 24.20 -12.30
C ARG A 361 -20.12 25.58 -12.78
N SER A 362 -19.43 26.20 -13.75
CA SER A 362 -19.85 27.45 -14.33
C SER A 362 -21.11 27.30 -15.22
N LYS A 363 -21.34 26.12 -15.82
CA LYS A 363 -22.56 25.81 -16.57
C LYS A 363 -23.76 25.43 -15.68
N ILE A 364 -23.52 24.84 -14.50
CA ILE A 364 -24.56 24.39 -13.56
C ILE A 364 -24.96 25.52 -12.58
N GLN A 365 -24.15 26.55 -12.36
CA GLN A 365 -24.51 27.77 -11.62
C GLN A 365 -24.77 28.92 -12.59
N PRO A 366 -25.94 29.00 -13.21
CA PRO A 366 -26.30 30.20 -13.95
C PRO A 366 -26.57 31.30 -12.94
N SER A 367 -25.65 32.28 -12.86
CA SER A 367 -26.05 33.67 -12.57
C SER A 367 -26.72 34.00 -11.22
N SER A 368 -26.20 33.50 -10.11
CA SER A 368 -26.50 34.14 -8.82
C SER A 368 -25.79 35.49 -8.67
N ASN A 369 -24.64 35.66 -9.31
CA ASN A 369 -23.90 36.94 -9.30
C ASN A 369 -24.49 38.01 -10.24
N LYS A 370 -25.26 37.63 -11.26
CA LYS A 370 -25.88 38.60 -12.16
C LYS A 370 -27.07 39.30 -11.48
N LYS A 371 -27.83 38.53 -10.64
CA LYS A 371 -28.92 39.14 -9.83
C LYS A 371 -28.42 40.03 -8.70
N LEU A 372 -27.21 39.79 -8.16
CA LEU A 372 -26.63 40.67 -7.13
C LEU A 372 -26.00 41.95 -7.72
N SER A 373 -25.50 41.91 -8.94
CA SER A 373 -24.98 43.10 -9.64
C SER A 373 -26.12 43.99 -10.17
N GLU A 374 -27.21 43.41 -10.63
CA GLU A 374 -28.41 44.12 -11.05
C GLU A 374 -29.17 44.73 -9.86
N ALA A 375 -29.20 44.05 -8.69
CA ALA A 375 -29.75 44.61 -7.47
C ALA A 375 -28.91 45.76 -6.88
N LYS A 376 -27.58 45.75 -7.08
CA LYS A 376 -26.70 46.86 -6.65
C LYS A 376 -26.74 48.05 -7.60
N SER A 377 -26.93 47.86 -8.92
CA SER A 377 -27.05 48.97 -9.86
C SER A 377 -28.39 49.68 -9.73
N GLY A 378 -29.48 48.96 -9.41
CA GLY A 378 -30.81 49.56 -9.16
C GLY A 378 -30.90 50.36 -7.86
N SER A 379 -30.07 50.05 -6.83
CA SER A 379 -30.05 50.80 -5.58
C SER A 379 -29.23 52.09 -5.66
N THR A 380 -28.26 52.17 -6.60
CA THR A 380 -27.42 53.39 -6.78
C THR A 380 -28.12 54.43 -7.62
N GLU A 381 -28.98 54.08 -8.57
CA GLU A 381 -29.77 55.02 -9.36
C GLU A 381 -30.91 55.67 -8.54
N SER A 382 -31.49 54.94 -7.57
CA SER A 382 -32.53 55.51 -6.72
C SER A 382 -32.01 56.52 -5.69
N THR A 383 -30.74 56.42 -5.27
CA THR A 383 -30.13 57.35 -4.28
C THR A 383 -29.70 58.64 -4.96
N VAL A 384 -29.20 58.61 -6.20
CA VAL A 384 -28.81 59.81 -6.94
C VAL A 384 -30.01 60.64 -7.39
N SER A 385 -31.17 60.01 -7.63
CA SER A 385 -32.40 60.75 -7.99
C SER A 385 -33.08 61.45 -6.81
N TYR A 386 -32.81 61.05 -5.56
CA TYR A 386 -33.33 61.74 -4.37
C TYR A 386 -32.51 62.94 -3.97
N GLU A 387 -31.18 62.91 -4.11
CA GLU A 387 -30.32 64.06 -3.81
C GLU A 387 -30.46 65.23 -4.78
N MET A 388 -30.87 65.00 -6.05
CA MET A 388 -31.12 66.10 -7.00
C MET A 388 -32.47 66.80 -6.84
N LYS A 389 -33.39 66.29 -5.98
CA LYS A 389 -34.66 66.92 -5.69
C LYS A 389 -34.64 67.84 -4.48
N GLU A 390 -33.66 67.79 -3.59
CA GLU A 390 -33.51 68.66 -2.41
C GLU A 390 -32.62 69.87 -2.67
N SER A 391 -32.01 70.04 -3.88
CA SER A 391 -31.20 71.22 -4.20
C SER A 391 -31.83 72.21 -5.21
N LYS A 392 -33.18 72.28 -5.18
CA LYS A 392 -33.88 73.39 -5.89
C LYS A 392 -34.79 74.13 -4.98
#